data_b6273302eb1b38e298819634bd065835
#
_entry.id   b6273302eb1b38e298819634bd065835
#
_cell.length_a   1.000
_cell.length_b   1.000
_cell.length_c   1.000
_cell.angle_alpha   90.00
_cell.angle_beta   90.00
_cell.angle_gamma   90.00
#
_symmetry.space_group_name_H-M   'P 1'
#
loop_
_entity.id
_entity.type
_entity.pdbx_description
1 polymer ?
#
loop_
_entity_poly.entity_id
_entity_poly.type
_entity_poly.pdbx_seq_one_letter_code
_entity_poly.pdbx_strand_id
1 'polypeptide(L)'
;MANHASALKAHRQNLKHRNRNRSNRSSLRTTLKQFGDRLETGKAEEAKNSLSNLYAAIDKSQQKKAISKNAAARQKSRLTRRLNATLTEK
;
A
#
# COMPACT_ATOMS: atom_id res chain seq x y z
N MET A 1 7.99 -5.51 -40.73
CA MET A 1 8.32 -4.35 -39.88
C MET A 1 7.16 -3.91 -39.02
N ALA A 2 6.04 -4.61 -39.07
CA ALA A 2 4.91 -4.38 -38.19
C ALA A 2 5.27 -4.52 -36.72
N ASN A 3 6.34 -5.28 -36.42
CA ASN A 3 6.76 -5.56 -35.05
C ASN A 3 7.28 -4.33 -34.31
N HIS A 4 7.83 -3.32 -35.03
CA HIS A 4 8.36 -2.13 -34.37
C HIS A 4 7.29 -1.25 -33.76
N ALA A 5 6.18 -1.04 -34.47
CA ALA A 5 5.06 -0.24 -33.95
C ALA A 5 4.43 -0.91 -32.73
N SER A 6 4.24 -2.23 -32.78
CA SER A 6 3.71 -3.00 -31.65
C SER A 6 4.66 -2.96 -30.43
N ALA A 7 5.96 -3.09 -30.66
CA ALA A 7 6.96 -3.05 -29.59
C ALA A 7 6.99 -1.67 -28.93
N LEU A 8 6.91 -0.58 -29.71
CA LEU A 8 6.86 0.78 -29.17
C LEU A 8 5.60 1.02 -28.35
N LYS A 9 4.46 0.54 -28.84
CA LYS A 9 3.19 0.66 -28.11
C LYS A 9 3.25 -0.09 -26.79
N ALA A 10 3.74 -1.34 -26.81
CA ALA A 10 3.89 -2.15 -25.61
C ALA A 10 4.83 -1.47 -24.60
N HIS A 11 5.93 -0.89 -25.08
CA HIS A 11 6.87 -0.17 -24.25
C HIS A 11 6.23 1.04 -23.57
N ARG A 12 5.45 1.84 -24.32
CA ARG A 12 4.72 2.98 -23.76
C ARG A 12 3.73 2.55 -22.68
N GLN A 13 2.98 1.47 -22.93
CA GLN A 13 2.03 0.93 -21.97
C GLN A 13 2.74 0.46 -20.72
N ASN A 14 3.87 -0.22 -20.87
CA ASN A 14 4.68 -0.68 -19.73
C ASN A 14 5.18 0.49 -18.88
N LEU A 15 5.61 1.58 -19.52
CA LEU A 15 6.03 2.79 -18.80
C LEU A 15 4.88 3.40 -18.00
N LYS A 16 3.69 3.50 -18.60
CA LYS A 16 2.50 4.00 -17.90
C LYS A 16 2.15 3.13 -16.71
N HIS A 17 2.14 1.81 -16.87
CA HIS A 17 1.85 0.87 -15.78
C HIS A 17 2.89 0.98 -14.68
N ARG A 18 4.16 1.06 -15.04
CA ARG A 18 5.26 1.20 -14.09
C ARG A 18 5.12 2.48 -13.27
N ASN A 19 4.85 3.62 -13.92
CA ASN A 19 4.68 4.90 -13.25
C ASN A 19 3.47 4.89 -12.33
N ARG A 20 2.36 4.31 -12.77
CA ARG A 20 1.15 4.16 -11.95
C ARG A 20 1.43 3.31 -10.71
N ASN A 21 2.09 2.17 -10.89
CA ASN A 21 2.39 1.27 -9.79
C ASN A 21 3.37 1.90 -8.79
N ARG A 22 4.34 2.65 -9.29
CA ARG A 22 5.29 3.39 -8.46
C ARG A 22 4.58 4.44 -7.62
N SER A 23 3.65 5.19 -8.23
CA SER A 23 2.86 6.20 -7.54
C SER A 23 1.98 5.57 -6.45
N ASN A 24 1.29 4.47 -6.78
CA ASN A 24 0.44 3.75 -5.83
C ASN A 24 1.24 3.19 -4.67
N ARG A 25 2.41 2.62 -4.92
CA ARG A 25 3.30 2.11 -3.86
C ARG A 25 3.81 3.24 -2.98
N SER A 26 4.14 4.39 -3.56
CA SER A 26 4.60 5.56 -2.82
C SER A 26 3.51 6.09 -1.89
N SER A 27 2.27 6.20 -2.39
CA SER A 27 1.12 6.62 -1.60
C SER A 27 0.85 5.66 -0.44
N LEU A 28 0.91 4.36 -0.71
CA LEU A 28 0.72 3.34 0.31
C LEU A 28 1.81 3.43 1.38
N ARG A 29 3.05 3.59 0.96
CA ARG A 29 4.20 3.71 1.89
C ARG A 29 4.02 4.91 2.81
N THR A 30 3.57 6.05 2.27
CA THR A 30 3.31 7.26 3.05
C THR A 30 2.21 7.00 4.10
N THR A 31 1.12 6.35 3.70
CA THR A 31 0.01 6.01 4.60
C THR A 31 0.48 5.08 5.72
N LEU A 32 1.29 4.08 5.39
CA LEU A 32 1.85 3.14 6.37
C LEU A 32 2.77 3.85 7.36
N LYS A 33 3.58 4.78 6.87
CA LYS A 33 4.47 5.57 7.72
C LYS A 33 3.68 6.43 8.70
N GLN A 34 2.62 7.08 8.24
CA GLN A 34 1.76 7.90 9.10
C GLN A 34 1.12 7.06 10.21
N PHE A 35 0.67 5.86 9.87
CA PHE A 35 0.12 4.93 10.85
C PHE A 35 1.16 4.56 11.90
N GLY A 36 2.38 4.22 11.46
CA GLY A 36 3.48 3.90 12.37
C GLY A 36 3.83 5.06 13.30
N ASP A 37 3.87 6.28 12.77
CA ASP A 37 4.16 7.48 13.54
C ASP A 37 3.09 7.69 14.64
N ARG A 38 1.83 7.47 14.32
CA ARG A 38 0.74 7.59 15.31
C ARG A 38 0.89 6.58 16.42
N LEU A 39 1.31 5.36 16.12
CA LEU A 39 1.55 4.34 17.13
C LEU A 39 2.72 4.73 18.05
N GLU A 40 3.80 5.25 17.47
CA GLU A 40 4.99 5.66 18.23
C GLU A 40 4.74 6.87 19.12
N THR A 41 3.88 7.79 18.70
CA THR A 41 3.59 9.01 19.46
C THR A 41 2.49 8.81 20.50
N GLY A 42 2.02 7.58 20.71
CA GLY A 42 0.99 7.28 21.69
C GLY A 42 -0.43 7.57 21.25
N LYS A 43 -0.63 7.80 19.96
CA LYS A 43 -1.96 8.07 19.39
C LYS A 43 -2.63 6.81 18.85
N ALA A 44 -2.63 5.75 19.65
CA ALA A 44 -3.15 4.44 19.26
C ALA A 44 -4.64 4.49 18.88
N GLU A 45 -5.42 5.34 19.58
CA GLU A 45 -6.84 5.53 19.25
C GLU A 45 -7.03 6.10 17.84
N GLU A 46 -6.24 7.11 17.48
CA GLU A 46 -6.29 7.68 16.13
C GLU A 46 -5.85 6.66 15.08
N ALA A 47 -4.84 5.87 15.40
CA ALA A 47 -4.38 4.80 14.52
C ALA A 47 -5.48 3.76 14.31
N LYS A 48 -6.18 3.38 15.37
CA LYS A 48 -7.32 2.45 15.30
C LYS A 48 -8.42 3.00 14.39
N ASN A 49 -8.74 4.29 14.53
CA ASN A 49 -9.79 4.92 13.73
C ASN A 49 -9.39 5.01 12.24
N SER A 50 -8.10 5.09 11.94
CA SER A 50 -7.62 5.15 10.56
C SER A 50 -7.38 3.77 9.95
N LEU A 51 -7.55 2.69 10.70
CA LEU A 51 -7.23 1.34 10.24
C LEU A 51 -8.06 0.92 9.03
N SER A 52 -9.36 1.24 9.00
CA SER A 52 -10.21 0.90 7.86
C SER A 52 -9.77 1.62 6.59
N ASN A 53 -9.36 2.88 6.70
CA ASN A 53 -8.83 3.64 5.57
C ASN A 53 -7.51 3.03 5.08
N LEU A 54 -6.68 2.57 5.99
CA LEU A 54 -5.41 1.92 5.68
C LEU A 54 -5.66 0.58 4.95
N TYR A 55 -6.60 -0.21 5.42
CA TYR A 55 -6.98 -1.45 4.75
C TYR A 55 -7.50 -1.17 3.33
N ALA A 56 -8.31 -0.13 3.17
CA ALA A 56 -8.81 0.28 1.86
C ALA A 56 -7.65 0.65 0.92
N ALA A 57 -6.65 1.36 1.42
CA ALA A 57 -5.47 1.74 0.64
C ALA A 57 -4.68 0.50 0.20
N ILE A 58 -4.50 -0.47 1.09
CA ILE A 58 -3.81 -1.73 0.80
C ILE A 58 -4.58 -2.51 -0.27
N ASP A 59 -5.89 -2.63 -0.13
CA ASP A 59 -6.74 -3.34 -1.08
C ASP A 59 -6.74 -2.67 -2.46
N LYS A 60 -6.77 -1.34 -2.51
CA LYS A 60 -6.67 -0.61 -3.76
C LYS A 60 -5.33 -0.88 -4.45
N SER A 61 -4.25 -0.89 -3.70
CA SER A 61 -2.92 -1.17 -4.25
C SER A 61 -2.85 -2.59 -4.80
N GLN A 62 -3.49 -3.55 -4.14
CA GLN A 62 -3.56 -4.93 -4.61
C GLN A 62 -4.41 -5.04 -5.89
N GLN A 63 -5.57 -4.38 -5.93
CA GLN A 63 -6.44 -4.38 -7.11
C GLN A 63 -5.75 -3.76 -8.32
N LYS A 64 -4.94 -2.72 -8.10
CA LYS A 64 -4.16 -2.06 -9.16
C LYS A 64 -2.87 -2.81 -9.47
N LYS A 65 -2.63 -3.95 -8.84
CA LYS A 65 -1.45 -4.80 -9.03
C LYS A 65 -0.13 -4.10 -8.66
N ALA A 66 -0.19 -3.06 -7.85
CA ALA A 66 1.00 -2.41 -7.31
C ALA A 66 1.69 -3.31 -6.28
N ILE A 67 0.92 -4.09 -5.54
CA ILE A 67 1.42 -5.10 -4.62
C ILE A 67 0.68 -6.42 -4.86
N SER A 68 1.30 -7.54 -4.49
CA SER A 68 0.69 -8.85 -4.63
C SER A 68 -0.38 -9.09 -3.55
N LYS A 69 -1.26 -10.04 -3.81
CA LYS A 69 -2.29 -10.46 -2.85
C LYS A 69 -1.66 -10.91 -1.53
N ASN A 70 -0.57 -11.67 -1.62
CA ASN A 70 0.14 -12.16 -0.44
C ASN A 70 0.78 -11.02 0.36
N ALA A 71 1.36 -10.03 -0.33
CA ALA A 71 1.92 -8.85 0.32
C ALA A 71 0.83 -8.05 1.02
N ALA A 72 -0.33 -7.88 0.40
CA ALA A 72 -1.47 -7.18 0.99
C ALA A 72 -1.94 -7.86 2.28
N ALA A 73 -2.11 -9.17 2.24
CA ALA A 73 -2.53 -9.96 3.40
C ALA A 73 -1.51 -9.86 4.54
N ARG A 74 -0.22 -9.92 4.19
CA ARG A 74 0.87 -9.81 5.16
C ARG A 74 0.87 -8.45 5.84
N GLN A 75 0.72 -7.38 5.07
CA GLN A 75 0.71 -6.02 5.60
C GLN A 75 -0.48 -5.80 6.55
N LYS A 76 -1.66 -6.24 6.16
CA LYS A 76 -2.85 -6.15 7.01
C LYS A 76 -2.65 -6.86 8.34
N SER A 77 -2.11 -8.07 8.29
CA SER A 77 -1.86 -8.87 9.48
C SER A 77 -0.85 -8.20 10.41
N ARG A 78 0.27 -7.72 9.86
CA ARG A 78 1.31 -7.04 10.64
C ARG A 78 0.81 -5.76 11.29
N LEU A 79 0.04 -4.96 10.56
CA LEU A 79 -0.50 -3.70 11.09
C LEU A 79 -1.48 -3.95 12.22
N THR A 80 -2.35 -4.95 12.06
CA THR A 80 -3.32 -5.31 13.09
C THR A 80 -2.62 -5.79 14.36
N ARG A 81 -1.60 -6.63 14.23
CA ARG A 81 -0.82 -7.12 15.36
C ARG A 81 -0.11 -5.98 16.09
N ARG A 82 0.49 -5.07 15.32
CA ARG A 82 1.22 -3.91 15.87
C ARG A 82 0.27 -3.00 16.66
N LEU A 83 -0.90 -2.73 16.11
CA LEU A 83 -1.91 -1.91 16.76
C LEU A 83 -2.39 -2.58 18.05
N ASN A 84 -2.72 -3.86 18.00
CA ASN A 84 -3.20 -4.61 19.17
C ASN A 84 -2.14 -4.65 20.26
N ALA A 85 -0.88 -4.84 19.91
CA ALA A 85 0.23 -4.81 20.87
C ALA A 85 0.33 -3.46 21.56
N THR A 86 0.21 -2.37 20.81
CA THR A 86 0.28 -1.01 21.33
C THR A 86 -0.89 -0.72 22.26
N LEU A 87 -2.10 -1.14 21.91
CA LEU A 87 -3.29 -0.95 22.74
C LEU A 87 -3.22 -1.79 24.02
N THR A 88 -2.63 -2.97 23.96
CA THR A 88 -2.53 -3.89 25.09
C THR A 88 -1.46 -3.42 26.11
N GLU A 89 -0.43 -2.74 25.65
CA GLU A 89 0.65 -2.24 26.51
C GLU A 89 0.20 -1.13 27.47
N LYS A 90 -1.00 -0.62 27.29
CA LYS A 90 -1.58 0.37 28.18
C LYS A 90 -2.34 -0.32 29.30
#